data_98db48404e25b23a0c1552a779bb7d58
#
_entry.id   98db48404e25b23a0c1552a779bb7d58
#
_cell.length_a   1.000
_cell.length_b   1.000
_cell.length_c   1.000
_cell.angle_alpha   90.00
_cell.angle_beta   90.00
_cell.angle_gamma   90.00
#
_symmetry.space_group_name_H-M   'P 1'
#
loop_
_entity.id
_entity.type
_entity.pdbx_description
1 polymer ?
#
loop_
_entity_poly.entity_id
_entity_poly.type
_entity_poly.pdbx_seq_one_letter_code
_entity_poly.pdbx_strand_id
1 'polypeptide(L)' 'MVLDKVREVIADQINVDKETIDMATSFGKDLNVDSLDLFQIIIELEEKFDIQIEDTENIKTVGDAVKFIEAQLKKK' A
#
# COMPACT_ATOMS: atom_id res chain seq x y z
N MET A 1 -1.74 11.06 -8.11
CA MET A 1 -0.49 10.73 -7.41
C MET A 1 -0.55 9.32 -6.86
N VAL A 2 0.58 8.69 -6.74
CA VAL A 2 0.65 7.30 -6.25
C VAL A 2 0.04 7.17 -4.85
N LEU A 3 0.35 8.10 -3.96
CA LEU A 3 -0.19 8.06 -2.60
C LEU A 3 -1.71 8.04 -2.58
N ASP A 4 -2.35 8.84 -3.40
CA ASP A 4 -3.82 8.90 -3.43
C ASP A 4 -4.41 7.55 -3.81
N LYS A 5 -3.83 6.88 -4.80
CA LYS A 5 -4.33 5.59 -5.22
C LYS A 5 -4.06 4.51 -4.18
N VAL A 6 -2.91 4.56 -3.53
CA VAL A 6 -2.59 3.64 -2.44
C VAL A 6 -3.59 3.81 -1.30
N ARG A 7 -3.90 5.05 -0.95
CA ARG A 7 -4.89 5.34 0.10
C ARG A 7 -6.27 4.78 -0.26
N GLU A 8 -6.69 4.94 -1.51
CA GLU A 8 -7.98 4.42 -1.96
C GLU A 8 -8.04 2.89 -1.84
N VAL A 9 -6.99 2.21 -2.26
CA VAL A 9 -6.93 0.75 -2.20
C VAL A 9 -7.01 0.28 -0.74
N ILE A 10 -6.22 0.89 0.13
CA ILE A 10 -6.21 0.52 1.55
C ILE A 10 -7.57 0.78 2.18
N ALA A 11 -8.14 1.96 1.94
CA ALA A 11 -9.43 2.33 2.51
C ALA A 11 -10.52 1.35 2.10
N ASP A 12 -10.53 0.94 0.84
CA ASP A 12 -11.51 -0.03 0.35
C ASP A 12 -11.30 -1.41 0.96
N GLN A 13 -10.05 -1.82 1.11
CA GLN A 13 -9.75 -3.18 1.56
C GLN A 13 -10.08 -3.40 3.04
N ILE A 14 -9.79 -2.41 3.87
CA ILE A 14 -9.98 -2.55 5.32
C ILE A 14 -11.07 -1.63 5.87
N ASN A 15 -11.79 -0.95 4.99
CA ASN A 15 -12.96 -0.14 5.34
C ASN A 15 -12.65 0.97 6.35
N VAL A 16 -11.60 1.74 6.07
CA VAL A 16 -11.26 2.93 6.87
C VAL A 16 -11.34 4.16 5.97
N ASP A 17 -11.38 5.34 6.62
CA ASP A 17 -11.42 6.60 5.88
C ASP A 17 -10.03 6.89 5.29
N LYS A 18 -9.97 7.09 3.98
CA LYS A 18 -8.70 7.34 3.30
C LYS A 18 -8.00 8.60 3.80
N GLU A 19 -8.75 9.55 4.36
CA GLU A 19 -8.17 10.78 4.88
C GLU A 19 -7.35 10.57 6.14
N THR A 20 -7.53 9.44 6.82
CA THR A 20 -6.75 9.09 8.00
C THR A 20 -5.42 8.44 7.64
N ILE A 21 -5.19 8.16 6.37
CA ILE A 21 -4.01 7.44 5.90
C ILE A 21 -3.01 8.43 5.30
N ASP A 22 -1.76 8.39 5.78
CA ASP A 22 -0.69 9.21 5.21
C ASP A 22 0.59 8.37 5.05
N MET A 23 1.67 9.00 4.63
CA MET A 23 2.94 8.31 4.36
C MET A 23 3.53 7.64 5.61
N ALA A 24 3.29 8.22 6.78
CA ALA A 24 3.82 7.71 8.04
C ALA A 24 2.93 6.62 8.66
N THR A 25 1.74 6.41 8.12
CA THR A 25 0.80 5.43 8.66
C THR A 25 1.39 4.03 8.57
N SER A 26 1.42 3.32 9.70
CA SER A 26 1.92 1.94 9.76
C SER A 26 0.79 0.96 9.54
N PHE A 27 1.01 -0.03 8.68
CA PHE A 27 -0.02 -1.05 8.44
C PHE A 27 -0.35 -1.84 9.70
N GLY A 28 0.67 -2.23 10.46
CA GLY A 28 0.46 -3.05 11.64
C GLY A 28 0.01 -2.26 12.86
N LYS A 29 0.65 -1.13 13.12
CA LYS A 29 0.39 -0.36 14.34
C LYS A 29 -0.81 0.56 14.23
N ASP A 30 -0.91 1.28 13.11
CA ASP A 30 -1.96 2.30 12.94
C ASP A 30 -3.24 1.74 12.35
N LEU A 31 -3.11 0.82 11.40
CA LEU A 31 -4.26 0.26 10.70
C LEU A 31 -4.66 -1.12 11.18
N ASN A 32 -3.85 -1.71 12.03
CA ASN A 32 -4.08 -3.06 12.58
C ASN A 32 -4.29 -4.10 11.46
N VAL A 33 -3.50 -3.99 10.41
CA VAL A 33 -3.55 -4.89 9.26
C VAL A 33 -2.70 -6.12 9.55
N ASP A 34 -3.28 -7.31 9.44
CA ASP A 34 -2.51 -8.54 9.60
C ASP A 34 -1.88 -8.96 8.27
N SER A 35 -1.17 -10.09 8.27
CA SER A 35 -0.45 -10.56 7.09
C SER A 35 -1.36 -10.84 5.91
N LEU A 36 -2.54 -11.39 6.16
CA LEU A 36 -3.50 -11.69 5.10
C LEU A 36 -4.04 -10.42 4.47
N ASP A 37 -4.43 -9.46 5.31
CA ASP A 37 -4.95 -8.18 4.83
C ASP A 37 -3.88 -7.42 4.04
N LEU A 38 -2.65 -7.42 4.54
CA LEU A 38 -1.55 -6.78 3.86
C LEU A 38 -1.30 -7.42 2.48
N PHE A 39 -1.35 -8.75 2.44
CA PHE A 39 -1.17 -9.47 1.19
C PHE A 39 -2.25 -9.10 0.16
N GLN A 40 -3.50 -8.99 0.62
CA GLN A 40 -4.60 -8.58 -0.26
C GLN A 40 -4.41 -7.16 -0.77
N ILE A 41 -3.98 -6.25 0.11
CA ILE A 41 -3.68 -4.88 -0.28
C ILE A 41 -2.60 -4.85 -1.36
N ILE A 42 -1.56 -5.65 -1.19
CA ILE A 42 -0.45 -5.71 -2.13
C ILE A 42 -0.93 -6.23 -3.49
N ILE A 43 -1.75 -7.27 -3.50
CA ILE A 43 -2.31 -7.79 -4.75
C ILE A 43 -3.11 -6.72 -5.49
N GLU A 44 -3.94 -5.98 -4.75
CA GLU A 44 -4.73 -4.92 -5.34
C GLU A 44 -3.85 -3.81 -5.91
N LEU A 45 -2.76 -3.47 -5.22
CA LEU A 45 -1.81 -2.47 -5.70
C LEU A 45 -1.10 -2.95 -6.96
N GLU A 46 -0.73 -4.22 -7.01
CA GLU A 46 -0.10 -4.80 -8.20
C GLU A 46 -1.00 -4.69 -9.41
N GLU A 47 -2.28 -4.98 -9.23
CA GLU A 47 -3.26 -4.89 -10.31
C GLU A 47 -3.51 -3.45 -10.73
N LYS A 48 -3.63 -2.57 -9.75
CA LYS A 48 -3.95 -1.17 -10.02
C LYS A 48 -2.85 -0.44 -10.76
N PHE A 49 -1.60 -0.74 -10.45
CA PHE A 49 -0.44 -0.09 -11.06
C PHE A 49 0.24 -0.94 -12.13
N ASP A 50 -0.23 -2.16 -12.34
CA ASP A 50 0.37 -3.09 -13.30
C ASP A 50 1.86 -3.31 -13.04
N ILE A 51 2.18 -3.64 -11.80
CA ILE A 51 3.55 -3.89 -11.33
C ILE A 51 3.57 -5.17 -10.50
N GLN A 52 4.79 -5.63 -10.19
CA GLN A 52 4.99 -6.73 -9.25
C GLN A 52 5.68 -6.22 -7.99
N ILE A 53 5.17 -6.65 -6.83
CA ILE A 53 5.75 -6.30 -5.54
C ILE A 53 6.28 -7.58 -4.92
N GLU A 54 7.59 -7.75 -4.93
CA GLU A 54 8.22 -8.99 -4.47
C GLU A 54 8.68 -8.92 -3.01
N ASP A 55 9.05 -7.74 -2.54
CA ASP A 55 9.65 -7.56 -1.23
C ASP A 55 8.64 -7.00 -0.24
N THR A 56 7.68 -7.83 0.15
CA THR A 56 6.60 -7.41 1.04
C THR A 56 7.06 -7.24 2.48
N GLU A 57 8.14 -7.90 2.87
CA GLU A 57 8.64 -7.84 4.25
C GLU A 57 9.13 -6.46 4.64
N ASN A 58 9.57 -5.68 3.67
CA ASN A 58 10.07 -4.32 3.92
C ASN A 58 8.99 -3.27 3.83
N ILE A 59 7.75 -3.66 3.51
CA ILE A 59 6.64 -2.73 3.41
C ILE A 59 5.92 -2.70 4.75
N LYS A 60 6.30 -1.77 5.61
CA LYS A 60 5.74 -1.63 6.95
C LYS A 60 4.83 -0.41 7.07
N THR A 61 5.08 0.61 6.28
CA THR A 61 4.27 1.83 6.28
C THR A 61 3.71 2.10 4.88
N VAL A 62 2.72 2.96 4.84
CA VAL A 62 2.15 3.40 3.56
C VAL A 62 3.24 4.04 2.70
N GLY A 63 4.14 4.81 3.31
CA GLY A 63 5.25 5.42 2.59
C GLY A 63 6.17 4.40 1.93
N ASP A 64 6.42 3.28 2.61
CA ASP A 64 7.23 2.21 2.03
C ASP A 64 6.59 1.66 0.77
N ALA A 65 5.27 1.46 0.80
CA ALA A 65 4.54 0.97 -0.36
C ALA A 65 4.59 1.99 -1.51
N VAL A 66 4.38 3.26 -1.19
CA VAL A 66 4.42 4.33 -2.19
C VAL A 66 5.78 4.39 -2.86
N LYS A 67 6.85 4.36 -2.07
CA LYS A 67 8.21 4.41 -2.62
C LYS A 67 8.52 3.23 -3.51
N PHE A 68 8.09 2.05 -3.10
CA PHE A 68 8.29 0.84 -3.91
C PHE A 68 7.58 0.96 -5.25
N ILE A 69 6.32 1.40 -5.23
CA ILE A 69 5.53 1.56 -6.45
C ILE A 69 6.17 2.60 -7.37
N GLU A 70 6.57 3.73 -6.82
CA GLU A 70 7.23 4.78 -7.62
C GLU A 70 8.51 4.28 -8.27
N ALA A 71 9.30 3.49 -7.54
CA ALA A 71 10.51 2.91 -8.09
C ALA A 71 10.21 1.94 -9.24
N GLN A 72 9.17 1.13 -9.11
CA GLN A 72 8.77 0.22 -10.17
C GLN A 72 8.26 0.95 -11.39
N LEU A 73 7.49 2.01 -11.20
CA LEU A 73 6.97 2.79 -12.31
C LEU A 73 8.08 3.48 -13.10
N LYS A 74 9.17 3.86 -12.44
CA LYS A 74 10.30 4.48 -13.11
C LYS A 74 11.07 3.51 -14.00
N LYS A 75 10.96 2.23 -13.75
CA LYS A 75 11.64 1.19 -14.54
C LYS A 75 10.90 0.84 -15.82
N LYS A 76 9.69 1.31 -15.97
CA LYS A 76 8.88 1.01 -17.16
C LYS A 76 9.12 1.97 -18.32
#